data_4fef41c96e6fe4efde0af955c156e2ae
#
_entry.id   4fef41c96e6fe4efde0af955c156e2ae
#
_cell.length_a   1.000
_cell.length_b   1.000
_cell.length_c   1.000
_cell.angle_alpha   90.00
_cell.angle_beta   90.00
_cell.angle_gamma   90.00
#
_symmetry.space_group_name_H-M   'P 1'
#
loop_
_entity.id
_entity.type
_entity.pdbx_description
1 polymer ?
#
loop_
_entity_poly.entity_id
_entity_poly.type
_entity_poly.pdbx_seq_one_letter_code
_entity_poly.pdbx_strand_id
1 'polypeptide(L)'
;MNFIELAQKRYSVRNFSDKPVEKEKILRCIEAARLSPSACNSQPWHFVVVDEINLKDRIAKETVMSLSGMNKFTLDAPVIVVIVIEKKSISSTIGSFLKGKDFSLIDIGIAAEHFCLQAAEERLGTCMLGWFDEKAVKKLLSIPDSRHIGLLISLGYPANGEVRAKNRKSIEEMSSFNSYKK
;
A
#
# COMPACT_ATOMS: atom_id res chain seq x y z
N MET A 1 -11.92 11.56 -15.59
CA MET A 1 -10.52 11.92 -15.27
C MET A 1 -9.63 11.02 -16.08
N ASN A 2 -8.60 11.53 -16.74
CA ASN A 2 -7.62 10.68 -17.42
C ASN A 2 -6.60 10.11 -16.42
N PHE A 3 -5.79 9.14 -16.85
CA PHE A 3 -4.85 8.45 -15.96
C PHE A 3 -3.79 9.39 -15.35
N ILE A 4 -3.27 10.35 -16.13
CA ILE A 4 -2.27 11.32 -15.63
C ILE A 4 -2.87 12.21 -14.55
N GLU A 5 -4.10 12.69 -14.75
CA GLU A 5 -4.82 13.47 -13.74
C GLU A 5 -5.05 12.66 -12.45
N LEU A 6 -5.42 11.39 -12.57
CA LEU A 6 -5.59 10.50 -11.42
C LEU A 6 -4.25 10.28 -10.69
N ALA A 7 -3.18 10.01 -11.44
CA ALA A 7 -1.85 9.87 -10.88
C ALA A 7 -1.36 11.16 -10.20
N GLN A 8 -1.72 12.33 -10.71
CA GLN A 8 -1.44 13.63 -10.08
C GLN A 8 -2.25 13.82 -8.79
N LYS A 9 -3.51 13.43 -8.79
CA LYS A 9 -4.42 13.55 -7.64
C LYS A 9 -4.05 12.61 -6.48
N ARG A 10 -3.59 11.37 -6.77
CA ARG A 10 -3.15 10.44 -5.74
C ARG A 10 -1.90 10.98 -5.02
N TYR A 11 -1.95 11.15 -3.72
CA TYR A 11 -0.80 11.53 -2.88
C TYR A 11 -0.83 10.78 -1.55
N SER A 12 0.29 10.78 -0.81
CA SER A 12 0.36 10.17 0.52
C SER A 12 -0.30 11.08 1.55
N VAL A 13 -1.53 10.75 1.91
CA VAL A 13 -2.34 11.47 2.91
C VAL A 13 -1.84 11.12 4.30
N ARG A 14 -1.61 12.15 5.12
CA ARG A 14 -1.15 12.03 6.50
C ARG A 14 -1.98 12.87 7.48
N ASN A 15 -3.21 13.17 7.10
CA ASN A 15 -4.19 13.84 7.93
C ASN A 15 -5.56 13.37 7.48
N PHE A 16 -6.22 12.58 8.32
CA PHE A 16 -7.49 11.94 8.02
C PHE A 16 -8.62 12.56 8.83
N SER A 17 -9.82 12.59 8.26
CA SER A 17 -11.04 12.88 8.99
C SER A 17 -11.54 11.60 9.70
N ASP A 18 -12.39 11.78 10.68
CA ASP A 18 -13.08 10.71 11.42
C ASP A 18 -14.23 10.05 10.63
N LYS A 19 -14.48 10.53 9.39
CA LYS A 19 -15.55 9.99 8.56
C LYS A 19 -15.29 8.51 8.24
N PRO A 20 -16.23 7.60 8.52
CA PRO A 20 -16.12 6.20 8.16
C PRO A 20 -15.97 6.01 6.65
N VAL A 21 -15.21 4.98 6.26
CA VAL A 21 -15.06 4.60 4.85
C VAL A 21 -16.09 3.53 4.51
N GLU A 22 -16.85 3.76 3.45
CA GLU A 22 -17.87 2.84 2.96
C GLU A 22 -17.22 1.54 2.44
N LYS A 23 -17.73 0.40 2.88
CA LYS A 23 -17.20 -0.92 2.54
C LYS A 23 -17.12 -1.17 1.02
N GLU A 24 -18.09 -0.66 0.29
CA GLU A 24 -18.18 -0.77 -1.17
C GLU A 24 -16.99 -0.07 -1.85
N LYS A 25 -16.51 1.05 -1.31
CA LYS A 25 -15.33 1.75 -1.82
C LYS A 25 -14.06 0.94 -1.58
N ILE A 26 -13.94 0.35 -0.39
CA ILE A 26 -12.81 -0.54 -0.06
C ILE A 26 -12.78 -1.73 -1.01
N LEU A 27 -13.94 -2.35 -1.27
CA LEU A 27 -14.05 -3.48 -2.19
C LEU A 27 -13.66 -3.09 -3.62
N ARG A 28 -14.00 -1.88 -4.10
CA ARG A 28 -13.54 -1.40 -5.42
C ARG A 28 -12.03 -1.18 -5.45
N CYS A 29 -11.43 -0.71 -4.35
CA CYS A 29 -9.96 -0.60 -4.26
C CYS A 29 -9.28 -1.98 -4.31
N ILE A 30 -9.83 -2.98 -3.63
CA ILE A 30 -9.35 -4.37 -3.67
C ILE A 30 -9.53 -4.95 -5.09
N GLU A 31 -10.65 -4.66 -5.76
CA GLU A 31 -10.88 -5.11 -7.14
C GLU A 31 -9.85 -4.52 -8.11
N ALA A 32 -9.53 -3.23 -8.00
CA ALA A 32 -8.46 -2.61 -8.79
C ALA A 32 -7.10 -3.30 -8.55
N ALA A 33 -6.77 -3.60 -7.28
CA ALA A 33 -5.57 -4.35 -6.93
C ALA A 33 -5.59 -5.78 -7.49
N ARG A 34 -6.73 -6.47 -7.47
CA ARG A 34 -6.90 -7.82 -8.01
C ARG A 34 -6.62 -7.88 -9.52
N LEU A 35 -6.90 -6.81 -10.25
CA LEU A 35 -6.66 -6.70 -11.69
C LEU A 35 -5.20 -6.40 -12.05
N SER A 36 -4.32 -6.22 -11.05
CA SER A 36 -2.90 -5.97 -11.28
C SER A 36 -2.19 -7.16 -11.92
N PRO A 37 -1.22 -6.92 -12.80
CA PRO A 37 -0.36 -7.98 -13.29
C PRO A 37 0.58 -8.49 -12.19
N SER A 38 1.01 -9.75 -12.30
CA SER A 38 2.04 -10.33 -11.43
C SER A 38 2.92 -11.31 -12.19
N ALA A 39 4.13 -11.53 -11.71
CA ALA A 39 5.06 -12.48 -12.30
C ALA A 39 4.44 -13.89 -12.33
N CYS A 40 4.39 -14.50 -13.51
CA CYS A 40 3.76 -15.81 -13.75
C CYS A 40 2.29 -15.89 -13.26
N ASN A 41 1.58 -14.76 -13.24
CA ASN A 41 0.23 -14.63 -12.69
C ASN A 41 0.09 -15.20 -11.27
N SER A 42 1.14 -15.03 -10.45
CA SER A 42 1.22 -15.63 -9.11
C SER A 42 0.30 -14.99 -8.08
N GLN A 43 -0.10 -13.73 -8.29
CA GLN A 43 -1.02 -12.98 -7.44
C GLN A 43 -0.70 -13.12 -5.95
N PRO A 44 0.54 -12.78 -5.52
CA PRO A 44 1.08 -13.15 -4.22
C PRO A 44 0.61 -12.22 -3.09
N TRP A 45 -0.62 -11.76 -3.13
CA TRP A 45 -1.18 -10.80 -2.19
C TRP A 45 -2.46 -11.31 -1.54
N HIS A 46 -2.59 -11.02 -0.25
CA HIS A 46 -3.83 -11.14 0.49
C HIS A 46 -4.06 -9.85 1.28
N PHE A 47 -5.21 -9.22 1.09
CA PHE A 47 -5.57 -7.96 1.73
C PHE A 47 -6.37 -8.24 2.99
N VAL A 48 -5.83 -7.86 4.15
CA VAL A 48 -6.56 -7.87 5.42
C VAL A 48 -6.98 -6.42 5.71
N VAL A 49 -8.29 -6.16 5.65
CA VAL A 49 -8.87 -4.85 5.97
C VAL A 49 -9.21 -4.80 7.44
N VAL A 50 -8.74 -3.77 8.12
CA VAL A 50 -8.97 -3.55 9.55
C VAL A 50 -9.68 -2.22 9.73
N ASP A 51 -10.99 -2.27 9.99
CA ASP A 51 -11.90 -1.15 10.22
C ASP A 51 -12.53 -1.20 11.62
N GLU A 52 -12.32 -2.29 12.39
CA GLU A 52 -12.69 -2.34 13.81
C GLU A 52 -11.75 -1.45 14.61
N ILE A 53 -12.30 -0.45 15.30
CA ILE A 53 -11.57 0.67 15.87
C ILE A 53 -10.48 0.26 16.85
N ASN A 54 -10.77 -0.68 17.77
CA ASN A 54 -9.79 -1.10 18.79
C ASN A 54 -8.63 -1.88 18.16
N LEU A 55 -8.93 -2.76 17.18
CA LEU A 55 -7.91 -3.52 16.47
C LEU A 55 -7.08 -2.61 15.58
N LYS A 56 -7.72 -1.71 14.84
CA LYS A 56 -7.07 -0.70 14.00
C LYS A 56 -6.12 0.18 14.83
N ASP A 57 -6.54 0.65 16.00
CA ASP A 57 -5.72 1.48 16.89
C ASP A 57 -4.50 0.73 17.42
N ARG A 58 -4.65 -0.56 17.73
CA ARG A 58 -3.52 -1.40 18.14
C ARG A 58 -2.52 -1.58 17.02
N ILE A 59 -2.98 -1.83 15.79
CA ILE A 59 -2.10 -1.94 14.61
C ILE A 59 -1.44 -0.59 14.30
N ALA A 60 -2.18 0.51 14.38
CA ALA A 60 -1.63 1.85 14.15
C ALA A 60 -0.47 2.16 15.10
N LYS A 61 -0.55 1.78 16.38
CA LYS A 61 0.54 1.94 17.35
C LYS A 61 1.82 1.22 16.91
N GLU A 62 1.70 0.05 16.29
CA GLU A 62 2.85 -0.73 15.80
C GLU A 62 3.54 -0.10 14.57
N THR A 63 2.94 0.93 13.98
CA THR A 63 3.56 1.71 12.89
C THR A 63 4.33 2.94 13.38
N VAL A 64 4.07 3.38 14.61
CA VAL A 64 4.65 4.62 15.16
C VAL A 64 6.08 4.39 15.64
N MET A 65 7.01 5.16 15.09
CA MET A 65 8.38 5.19 15.60
C MET A 65 8.44 6.09 16.85
N SER A 66 8.74 5.50 18.01
CA SER A 66 8.68 6.17 19.31
C SER A 66 9.61 7.40 19.43
N LEU A 67 10.81 7.36 18.82
CA LEU A 67 11.78 8.45 18.92
C LEU A 67 11.45 9.68 18.06
N SER A 68 10.86 9.46 16.86
CA SER A 68 10.61 10.55 15.90
C SER A 68 9.13 10.92 15.76
N GLY A 69 8.23 10.11 16.30
CA GLY A 69 6.79 10.25 16.07
C GLY A 69 6.38 9.97 14.62
N MET A 70 7.28 9.40 13.80
CA MET A 70 6.97 9.03 12.42
C MET A 70 5.75 8.09 12.38
N ASN A 71 4.89 8.28 11.41
CA ASN A 71 3.64 7.53 11.20
C ASN A 71 2.55 7.75 12.27
N LYS A 72 2.69 8.72 13.19
CA LYS A 72 1.66 9.02 14.21
C LYS A 72 0.28 9.28 13.59
N PHE A 73 0.22 9.81 12.36
CA PHE A 73 -1.02 10.07 11.61
C PHE A 73 -1.86 8.81 11.33
N THR A 74 -1.28 7.62 11.45
CA THR A 74 -2.01 6.35 11.27
C THR A 74 -3.05 6.11 12.35
N LEU A 75 -2.88 6.72 13.52
CA LEU A 75 -3.85 6.67 14.63
C LEU A 75 -5.18 7.32 14.22
N ASP A 76 -5.13 8.34 13.36
CA ASP A 76 -6.30 9.09 12.89
C ASP A 76 -6.95 8.46 11.64
N ALA A 77 -6.28 7.52 10.99
CA ALA A 77 -6.85 6.82 9.83
C ALA A 77 -7.96 5.87 10.27
N PRO A 78 -9.18 5.94 9.69
CA PRO A 78 -10.29 5.06 10.06
C PRO A 78 -10.08 3.60 9.65
N VAL A 79 -9.21 3.32 8.65
CA VAL A 79 -8.95 1.97 8.15
C VAL A 79 -7.44 1.78 7.95
N ILE A 80 -6.96 0.59 8.30
CA ILE A 80 -5.64 0.11 7.90
C ILE A 80 -5.82 -1.16 7.08
N VAL A 81 -5.18 -1.21 5.91
CA VAL A 81 -5.13 -2.40 5.06
C VAL A 81 -3.73 -2.99 5.15
N VAL A 82 -3.66 -4.28 5.50
CA VAL A 82 -2.41 -5.03 5.62
C VAL A 82 -2.30 -5.95 4.40
N ILE A 83 -1.21 -5.85 3.65
CA ILE A 83 -0.96 -6.72 2.50
C ILE A 83 0.01 -7.82 2.91
N VAL A 84 -0.53 -9.03 3.03
CA VAL A 84 0.23 -10.23 3.37
C VAL A 84 0.75 -10.87 2.09
N ILE A 85 2.03 -11.30 2.11
CA ILE A 85 2.64 -12.03 1.01
C ILE A 85 2.24 -13.49 1.10
N GLU A 86 1.45 -13.95 0.13
CA GLU A 86 1.07 -15.35 -0.01
C GLU A 86 2.21 -16.21 -0.57
N LYS A 87 2.06 -17.53 -0.46
CA LYS A 87 3.05 -18.47 -1.01
C LYS A 87 3.21 -18.23 -2.51
N LYS A 88 4.48 -18.15 -2.94
CA LYS A 88 4.83 -18.06 -4.36
C LYS A 88 4.40 -19.34 -5.09
N SER A 89 4.00 -19.22 -6.35
CA SER A 89 3.89 -20.39 -7.23
C SER A 89 5.28 -21.04 -7.38
N ILE A 90 5.32 -22.35 -7.66
CA ILE A 90 6.59 -23.08 -7.84
C ILE A 90 7.43 -22.43 -8.95
N SER A 91 6.80 -22.03 -10.07
CA SER A 91 7.46 -21.36 -11.19
C SER A 91 8.06 -20.00 -10.81
N SER A 92 7.35 -19.19 -10.01
CA SER A 92 7.86 -17.89 -9.54
C SER A 92 8.99 -18.05 -8.52
N THR A 93 8.95 -19.12 -7.71
CA THR A 93 10.02 -19.46 -6.75
C THR A 93 11.32 -19.82 -7.45
N ILE A 94 11.25 -20.69 -8.49
CA ILE A 94 12.41 -21.08 -9.29
C ILE A 94 12.99 -19.85 -10.01
N GLY A 95 12.15 -19.02 -10.63
CA GLY A 95 12.58 -17.79 -11.30
C GLY A 95 13.22 -16.79 -10.35
N SER A 96 12.69 -16.61 -9.13
CA SER A 96 13.27 -15.76 -8.09
C SER A 96 14.63 -16.27 -7.64
N PHE A 97 14.77 -17.57 -7.39
CA PHE A 97 16.02 -18.20 -6.98
C PHE A 97 17.12 -18.05 -8.04
N LEU A 98 16.81 -18.34 -9.31
CA LEU A 98 17.77 -18.26 -10.42
C LEU A 98 18.24 -16.84 -10.72
N LYS A 99 17.41 -15.83 -10.47
CA LYS A 99 17.70 -14.42 -10.78
C LYS A 99 18.07 -13.57 -9.56
N GLY A 100 17.99 -14.11 -8.34
CA GLY A 100 18.27 -13.38 -7.10
C GLY A 100 17.29 -12.20 -6.86
N LYS A 101 16.08 -12.25 -7.44
CA LYS A 101 15.07 -11.18 -7.34
C LYS A 101 13.81 -11.69 -6.67
N ASP A 102 13.31 -10.95 -5.69
CA ASP A 102 11.99 -11.22 -5.10
C ASP A 102 10.88 -10.53 -5.90
N PHE A 103 10.31 -11.26 -6.86
CA PHE A 103 9.22 -10.75 -7.69
C PHE A 103 7.95 -10.43 -6.88
N SER A 104 7.73 -11.09 -5.72
CA SER A 104 6.55 -10.83 -4.91
C SER A 104 6.50 -9.39 -4.38
N LEU A 105 7.65 -8.82 -4.02
CA LEU A 105 7.72 -7.43 -3.55
C LEU A 105 7.39 -6.44 -4.69
N ILE A 106 7.80 -6.76 -5.92
CA ILE A 106 7.47 -5.97 -7.11
C ILE A 106 5.96 -6.06 -7.37
N ASP A 107 5.41 -7.28 -7.38
CA ASP A 107 3.99 -7.53 -7.61
C ASP A 107 3.10 -6.83 -6.58
N ILE A 108 3.49 -6.88 -5.28
CA ILE A 108 2.79 -6.16 -4.21
C ILE A 108 2.84 -4.65 -4.40
N GLY A 109 3.97 -4.10 -4.83
CA GLY A 109 4.08 -2.67 -5.13
C GLY A 109 3.12 -2.23 -6.24
N ILE A 110 2.96 -3.06 -7.29
CA ILE A 110 2.01 -2.82 -8.38
C ILE A 110 0.57 -2.87 -7.85
N ALA A 111 0.20 -3.93 -7.11
CA ALA A 111 -1.14 -4.08 -6.56
C ALA A 111 -1.50 -2.97 -5.57
N ALA A 112 -0.55 -2.57 -4.72
CA ALA A 112 -0.72 -1.47 -3.78
C ALA A 112 -0.95 -0.12 -4.49
N GLU A 113 -0.25 0.17 -5.60
CA GLU A 113 -0.49 1.41 -6.35
C GLU A 113 -1.85 1.38 -7.05
N HIS A 114 -2.30 0.24 -7.61
CA HIS A 114 -3.65 0.12 -8.17
C HIS A 114 -4.72 0.38 -7.11
N PHE A 115 -4.55 -0.18 -5.90
CA PHE A 115 -5.41 0.11 -4.76
C PHE A 115 -5.45 1.62 -4.45
N CYS A 116 -4.28 2.25 -4.37
CA CYS A 116 -4.16 3.67 -4.03
C CYS A 116 -4.72 4.60 -5.12
N LEU A 117 -4.59 4.24 -6.39
CA LEU A 117 -5.17 4.97 -7.50
C LEU A 117 -6.71 4.89 -7.46
N GLN A 118 -7.26 3.70 -7.25
CA GLN A 118 -8.70 3.54 -7.11
C GLN A 118 -9.23 4.29 -5.87
N ALA A 119 -8.51 4.26 -4.75
CA ALA A 119 -8.88 5.04 -3.58
C ALA A 119 -8.95 6.55 -3.89
N ALA A 120 -7.98 7.06 -4.66
CA ALA A 120 -7.99 8.47 -5.08
C ALA A 120 -9.16 8.80 -6.01
N GLU A 121 -9.59 7.86 -6.88
CA GLU A 121 -10.80 8.00 -7.70
C GLU A 121 -12.05 8.08 -6.82
N GLU A 122 -12.11 7.28 -5.74
CA GLU A 122 -13.18 7.28 -4.73
C GLU A 122 -13.12 8.49 -3.77
N ARG A 123 -12.21 9.43 -4.00
CA ARG A 123 -11.94 10.59 -3.11
C ARG A 123 -11.43 10.19 -1.72
N LEU A 124 -10.85 9.00 -1.60
CA LEU A 124 -10.16 8.55 -0.41
C LEU A 124 -8.67 8.89 -0.49
N GLY A 125 -8.08 9.09 0.67
CA GLY A 125 -6.64 9.26 0.83
C GLY A 125 -5.98 7.99 1.32
N THR A 126 -4.76 7.75 0.87
CA THR A 126 -3.95 6.61 1.28
C THR A 126 -2.53 7.04 1.63
N CYS A 127 -1.87 6.26 2.49
CA CYS A 127 -0.41 6.32 2.66
C CYS A 127 0.12 4.90 2.84
N MET A 128 1.05 4.49 1.96
CA MET A 128 1.78 3.23 2.10
C MET A 128 2.81 3.33 3.22
N LEU A 129 2.94 2.29 4.03
CA LEU A 129 3.77 2.21 5.22
C LEU A 129 4.66 0.96 5.12
N GLY A 130 5.98 1.18 5.07
CA GLY A 130 6.97 0.11 5.13
C GLY A 130 7.61 -0.04 6.52
N TRP A 131 7.34 0.89 7.45
CA TRP A 131 7.85 0.86 8.81
C TRP A 131 6.74 0.46 9.78
N PHE A 132 6.88 -0.70 10.42
CA PHE A 132 5.96 -1.26 11.42
C PHE A 132 6.61 -2.45 12.14
N ASP A 133 6.12 -2.81 13.32
CA ASP A 133 6.50 -4.08 13.96
C ASP A 133 5.72 -5.24 13.32
N GLU A 134 6.37 -5.95 12.40
CA GLU A 134 5.75 -7.07 11.68
C GLU A 134 5.28 -8.18 12.62
N LYS A 135 6.06 -8.49 13.68
CA LYS A 135 5.71 -9.57 14.63
C LYS A 135 4.45 -9.23 15.43
N ALA A 136 4.37 -7.98 15.90
CA ALA A 136 3.21 -7.50 16.62
C ALA A 136 1.95 -7.49 15.75
N VAL A 137 2.04 -6.99 14.51
CA VAL A 137 0.91 -6.97 13.56
C VAL A 137 0.46 -8.40 13.22
N LYS A 138 1.38 -9.33 12.96
CA LYS A 138 1.05 -10.75 12.73
C LYS A 138 0.28 -11.34 13.90
N LYS A 139 0.73 -11.11 15.12
CA LYS A 139 0.07 -11.60 16.34
C LYS A 139 -1.35 -11.02 16.47
N LEU A 140 -1.53 -9.74 16.20
CA LEU A 140 -2.83 -9.06 16.27
C LEU A 140 -3.84 -9.61 15.26
N LEU A 141 -3.38 -10.01 14.08
CA LEU A 141 -4.21 -10.47 12.98
C LEU A 141 -4.21 -12.00 12.80
N SER A 142 -3.56 -12.74 13.69
CA SER A 142 -3.41 -14.22 13.60
C SER A 142 -2.79 -14.65 12.25
N ILE A 143 -1.86 -13.85 11.73
CA ILE A 143 -1.12 -14.16 10.50
C ILE A 143 -0.02 -15.17 10.87
N PRO A 144 0.08 -16.33 10.17
CA PRO A 144 1.10 -17.33 10.46
C PRO A 144 2.53 -16.76 10.35
N ASP A 145 3.45 -17.21 11.21
CA ASP A 145 4.85 -16.78 11.21
C ASP A 145 5.56 -17.04 9.87
N SER A 146 5.11 -18.06 9.14
CA SER A 146 5.64 -18.40 7.81
C SER A 146 5.23 -17.42 6.69
N ARG A 147 4.37 -16.45 6.98
CA ARG A 147 4.00 -15.39 6.05
C ARG A 147 4.76 -14.10 6.38
N HIS A 148 4.95 -13.27 5.38
CA HIS A 148 5.49 -11.93 5.55
C HIS A 148 4.44 -10.88 5.21
N ILE A 149 4.55 -9.72 5.83
CA ILE A 149 3.74 -8.56 5.49
C ILE A 149 4.56 -7.69 4.54
N GLY A 150 4.04 -7.45 3.33
CA GLY A 150 4.71 -6.64 2.32
C GLY A 150 4.69 -5.15 2.67
N LEU A 151 3.52 -4.63 2.99
CA LEU A 151 3.32 -3.25 3.45
C LEU A 151 1.94 -3.08 4.09
N LEU A 152 1.74 -1.96 4.79
CA LEU A 152 0.44 -1.49 5.24
C LEU A 152 0.00 -0.27 4.43
N ILE A 153 -1.31 -0.03 4.35
CA ILE A 153 -1.90 1.18 3.76
C ILE A 153 -2.86 1.78 4.79
N SER A 154 -2.60 3.02 5.23
CA SER A 154 -3.63 3.79 5.93
C SER A 154 -4.62 4.34 4.90
N LEU A 155 -5.92 4.28 5.20
CA LEU A 155 -7.00 4.63 4.29
C LEU A 155 -8.07 5.43 5.03
N GLY A 156 -8.55 6.50 4.42
CA GLY A 156 -9.63 7.34 4.98
C GLY A 156 -9.90 8.55 4.10
N TYR A 157 -10.82 9.39 4.50
CA TYR A 157 -11.04 10.68 3.84
C TYR A 157 -9.96 11.67 4.30
N PRO A 158 -9.32 12.43 3.38
CA PRO A 158 -8.43 13.51 3.78
C PRO A 158 -9.20 14.54 4.62
N ALA A 159 -8.63 14.97 5.75
CA ALA A 159 -9.26 16.01 6.59
C ALA A 159 -9.28 17.37 5.87
N ASN A 160 -8.24 17.66 5.10
CA ASN A 160 -8.11 18.87 4.30
C ASN A 160 -8.13 18.49 2.82
N GLY A 161 -8.97 19.18 2.02
CA GLY A 161 -9.08 18.91 0.56
C GLY A 161 -7.86 19.31 -0.28
N GLU A 162 -6.76 19.74 0.33
CA GLU A 162 -5.57 20.21 -0.36
C GLU A 162 -4.75 19.05 -0.91
N VAL A 163 -4.64 18.97 -2.23
CA VAL A 163 -3.68 18.13 -2.92
C VAL A 163 -2.32 18.82 -2.90
N ARG A 164 -1.35 18.24 -2.18
CA ARG A 164 0.00 18.78 -2.13
C ARG A 164 0.66 18.68 -3.51
N ALA A 165 1.33 19.76 -3.93
CA ALA A 165 2.17 19.74 -5.12
C ALA A 165 3.21 18.61 -5.01
N LYS A 166 3.37 17.86 -6.11
CA LYS A 166 4.34 16.78 -6.18
C LYS A 166 5.70 17.32 -6.59
N ASN A 167 6.70 17.13 -5.73
CA ASN A 167 8.09 17.32 -6.14
C ASN A 167 8.55 16.04 -6.85
N ARG A 168 8.94 16.16 -8.12
CA ARG A 168 9.42 15.05 -8.96
C ARG A 168 10.62 15.52 -9.77
N LYS A 169 11.50 14.60 -10.08
CA LYS A 169 12.55 14.81 -11.08
C LYS A 169 11.91 15.09 -12.43
N SER A 170 12.62 15.80 -13.30
CA SER A 170 12.21 15.97 -14.68
C SER A 170 12.25 14.63 -15.44
N ILE A 171 11.61 14.57 -16.60
CA ILE A 171 11.65 13.37 -17.46
C ILE A 171 13.08 13.08 -17.89
N GLU A 172 13.84 14.12 -18.21
CA GLU A 172 15.25 14.05 -18.65
C GLU A 172 16.17 13.48 -17.55
N GLU A 173 15.89 13.83 -16.28
CA GLU A 173 16.66 13.32 -15.13
C GLU A 173 16.39 11.84 -14.82
N MET A 174 15.26 11.29 -15.26
CA MET A 174 14.83 9.93 -14.92
C MET A 174 14.75 8.98 -16.11
N SER A 175 15.02 9.46 -17.33
CA SER A 175 14.95 8.64 -18.55
C SER A 175 16.10 8.92 -19.49
N SER A 176 16.46 7.91 -20.27
CA SER A 176 17.40 8.04 -21.38
C SER A 176 17.05 7.02 -22.48
N PHE A 177 17.39 7.32 -23.73
CA PHE A 177 17.13 6.47 -24.87
C PHE A 177 18.39 5.68 -25.29
N ASN A 178 18.22 4.40 -25.59
CA ASN A 178 19.21 3.47 -26.12
C ASN A 178 20.42 3.18 -25.23
N SER A 179 20.75 4.00 -24.26
CA SER A 179 21.86 3.79 -23.32
C SER A 179 21.53 4.44 -21.97
N TYR A 180 22.12 3.93 -20.88
CA TYR A 180 22.04 4.61 -19.59
C TYR A 180 22.93 5.84 -19.63
N LYS A 181 22.30 7.03 -19.49
CA LYS A 181 22.96 8.34 -19.33
C LYS A 181 22.42 8.98 -18.06
N LYS A 182 23.30 9.41 -17.19
CA LYS A 182 22.96 10.12 -15.96
C LYS A 182 23.63 11.48 -15.94
#